data_3f7099093b1e0b8f50eb26bc592e65dc
#
_entry.id   3f7099093b1e0b8f50eb26bc592e65dc
#
_cell.length_a   1.000
_cell.length_b   1.000
_cell.length_c   1.000
_cell.angle_alpha   90.00
_cell.angle_beta   90.00
_cell.angle_gamma   90.00
#
_symmetry.space_group_name_H-M   'P 1'
#
loop_
_entity.id
_entity.type
_entity.pdbx_description
1 polymer ?
#
loop_
_entity_poly.entity_id
_entity_poly.type
_entity_poly.pdbx_seq_one_letter_code
_entity_poly.pdbx_strand_id
1 'polypeptide(L)'
;LAVANPIAGVRAGATMVQGCFNGYGERTGNADLVVIAANLALKMGKKVVPDGELAKLTECARTIAKICRQDISARQPYVGPDAFAHKGGLHVAALKKMPMSYNHILPELVGNSARSVVSELSGRGNVLDAAYRTGREVSGDMAKKVLAQIKSLESKGFILEDAGASVDILLQRAAPDYEAPFTVVEFAVHSGSTSFGVLINSDGNNNNNNNNNNNER
;
A
#
# COMPACT_ATOMS: atom_id res chain seq x y z
N LEU A 1 16.06 18.02 10.52
CA LEU A 1 17.44 17.49 10.38
C LEU A 1 17.77 16.36 11.37
N ALA A 2 16.75 15.75 11.97
CA ALA A 2 16.93 14.75 13.03
C ALA A 2 17.74 13.52 12.61
N VAL A 3 17.74 13.15 11.34
CA VAL A 3 18.57 12.05 10.79
C VAL A 3 19.93 12.55 10.31
N ALA A 4 19.96 13.70 9.67
CA ALA A 4 21.19 14.24 9.08
C ALA A 4 22.25 14.59 10.14
N ASN A 5 21.84 15.15 11.30
CA ASN A 5 22.75 15.53 12.37
C ASN A 5 23.51 14.32 12.97
N PRO A 6 22.86 13.20 13.37
CA PRO A 6 23.58 12.01 13.80
C PRO A 6 24.53 11.44 12.73
N ILE A 7 24.14 11.45 11.46
CA ILE A 7 25.00 10.99 10.36
C ILE A 7 26.26 11.89 10.25
N ALA A 8 26.08 13.22 10.35
CA ALA A 8 27.19 14.16 10.37
C ALA A 8 28.09 13.95 11.62
N GLY A 9 27.48 13.69 12.78
CA GLY A 9 28.21 13.35 14.02
C GLY A 9 29.10 12.13 13.85
N VAL A 10 28.57 11.04 13.24
CA VAL A 10 29.37 9.83 12.96
C VAL A 10 30.53 10.13 12.00
N ARG A 11 30.31 10.96 10.97
CA ARG A 11 31.38 11.40 10.07
C ARG A 11 32.45 12.22 10.80
N ALA A 12 32.07 12.97 11.82
CA ALA A 12 32.96 13.76 12.66
C ALA A 12 33.63 12.94 13.80
N GLY A 13 33.36 11.63 13.90
CA GLY A 13 34.02 10.73 14.84
C GLY A 13 33.17 10.27 16.01
N ALA A 14 31.87 10.57 16.06
CA ALA A 14 30.97 10.01 17.07
C ALA A 14 30.87 8.49 16.93
N THR A 15 31.02 7.79 18.03
CA THR A 15 30.99 6.31 18.10
C THR A 15 29.64 5.78 18.55
N MET A 16 28.75 6.64 19.06
CA MET A 16 27.42 6.30 19.52
C MET A 16 26.41 7.30 18.98
N VAL A 17 25.25 6.78 18.56
CA VAL A 17 24.08 7.57 18.16
C VAL A 17 22.91 7.12 19.04
N GLN A 18 22.16 8.08 19.57
CA GLN A 18 20.92 7.86 20.31
C GLN A 18 19.73 8.37 19.50
N GLY A 19 18.60 7.72 19.65
CA GLY A 19 17.34 8.05 18.99
C GLY A 19 16.25 7.09 19.41
N CYS A 20 15.12 7.11 18.68
CA CYS A 20 14.01 6.20 18.89
C CYS A 20 13.64 5.50 17.60
N PHE A 21 13.14 4.26 17.67
CA PHE A 21 12.54 3.61 16.53
C PHE A 21 11.35 4.42 16.00
N ASN A 22 11.23 4.52 14.70
CA ASN A 22 10.23 5.33 13.99
C ASN A 22 10.26 6.82 14.35
N GLY A 23 11.32 7.29 15.01
CA GLY A 23 11.45 8.68 15.42
C GLY A 23 10.50 9.12 16.54
N TYR A 24 9.89 8.18 17.26
CA TYR A 24 8.92 8.51 18.32
C TYR A 24 9.51 9.39 19.41
N GLY A 25 8.67 10.24 20.01
CA GLY A 25 9.05 11.14 21.08
C GLY A 25 8.12 12.35 21.17
N GLU A 26 8.44 13.25 22.08
CA GLU A 26 7.67 14.48 22.29
C GLU A 26 7.80 15.45 21.10
N ARG A 27 6.80 16.29 20.92
CA ARG A 27 6.72 17.35 19.90
C ARG A 27 6.88 16.78 18.47
N THR A 28 8.01 17.06 17.82
CA THR A 28 8.33 16.60 16.47
C THR A 28 9.03 15.23 16.44
N GLY A 29 9.19 14.59 17.60
CA GLY A 29 9.86 13.31 17.76
C GLY A 29 11.37 13.43 17.97
N ASN A 30 12.03 12.27 17.99
CA ASN A 30 13.47 12.10 18.13
C ASN A 30 14.13 11.71 16.79
N ALA A 31 15.45 11.54 16.82
CA ALA A 31 16.18 10.98 15.70
C ALA A 31 15.68 9.56 15.40
N ASP A 32 15.29 9.31 14.16
CA ASP A 32 14.74 8.03 13.73
C ASP A 32 15.84 6.98 13.52
N LEU A 33 15.96 6.06 14.47
CA LEU A 33 16.95 4.98 14.42
C LEU A 33 16.74 4.03 13.23
N VAL A 34 15.53 3.87 12.73
CA VAL A 34 15.24 3.04 11.55
C VAL A 34 15.99 3.60 10.34
N VAL A 35 15.83 4.89 10.09
CA VAL A 35 16.47 5.58 8.97
C VAL A 35 17.97 5.70 9.18
N ILE A 36 18.42 6.00 10.40
CA ILE A 36 19.84 6.15 10.75
C ILE A 36 20.57 4.81 10.56
N ALA A 37 20.05 3.70 11.11
CA ALA A 37 20.66 2.38 11.00
C ALA A 37 20.81 1.95 9.54
N ALA A 38 19.76 2.11 8.74
CA ALA A 38 19.81 1.80 7.32
C ALA A 38 20.88 2.63 6.58
N ASN A 39 20.98 3.94 6.84
CA ASN A 39 21.99 4.79 6.23
C ASN A 39 23.41 4.39 6.67
N LEU A 40 23.64 4.17 7.96
CA LEU A 40 24.95 3.77 8.47
C LEU A 40 25.41 2.44 7.86
N ALA A 41 24.51 1.45 7.80
CA ALA A 41 24.83 0.14 7.24
C ALA A 41 25.00 0.19 5.72
N LEU A 42 24.00 0.68 4.98
CA LEU A 42 23.93 0.53 3.52
C LEU A 42 24.67 1.61 2.73
N LYS A 43 24.83 2.81 3.32
CA LYS A 43 25.47 3.94 2.63
C LYS A 43 26.87 4.27 3.17
N MET A 44 27.16 3.88 4.42
CA MET A 44 28.44 4.19 5.06
C MET A 44 29.24 2.94 5.43
N GLY A 45 28.74 1.73 5.17
CA GLY A 45 29.43 0.46 5.45
C GLY A 45 29.73 0.23 6.92
N LYS A 46 28.93 0.81 7.83
CA LYS A 46 29.11 0.66 9.27
C LYS A 46 28.33 -0.56 9.77
N LYS A 47 28.95 -1.39 10.58
CA LYS A 47 28.28 -2.53 11.22
C LYS A 47 27.48 -2.02 12.43
N VAL A 48 26.17 -1.84 12.25
CA VAL A 48 25.24 -1.32 13.28
C VAL A 48 24.31 -2.39 13.85
N VAL A 49 24.13 -3.51 13.12
CA VAL A 49 23.38 -4.69 13.53
C VAL A 49 24.17 -5.94 13.11
N PRO A 50 23.90 -7.13 13.68
CA PRO A 50 24.47 -8.38 13.20
C PRO A 50 24.18 -8.62 11.71
N ASP A 51 25.02 -9.40 11.06
CA ASP A 51 24.91 -9.69 9.64
C ASP A 51 23.58 -10.41 9.34
N GLY A 52 22.85 -9.95 8.33
CA GLY A 52 21.52 -10.43 7.95
C GLY A 52 20.34 -9.84 8.73
N GLU A 53 20.57 -9.25 9.91
CA GLU A 53 19.48 -8.74 10.75
C GLU A 53 18.85 -7.45 10.22
N LEU A 54 19.53 -6.71 9.34
CA LEU A 54 18.97 -5.51 8.73
C LEU A 54 17.71 -5.82 7.89
N ALA A 55 17.61 -7.02 7.35
CA ALA A 55 16.42 -7.47 6.62
C ALA A 55 15.16 -7.58 7.50
N LYS A 56 15.28 -7.51 8.82
CA LYS A 56 14.15 -7.48 9.77
C LYS A 56 13.68 -6.05 10.12
N LEU A 57 14.34 -5.02 9.55
CA LEU A 57 14.10 -3.63 9.94
C LEU A 57 12.65 -3.19 9.71
N THR A 58 12.06 -3.56 8.57
CA THR A 58 10.66 -3.24 8.24
C THR A 58 9.68 -3.93 9.20
N GLU A 59 9.89 -5.20 9.50
CA GLU A 59 9.07 -5.94 10.45
C GLU A 59 9.16 -5.35 11.86
N CYS A 60 10.38 -5.05 12.33
CA CYS A 60 10.62 -4.37 13.60
C CYS A 60 9.88 -3.04 13.70
N ALA A 61 10.02 -2.19 12.68
CA ALA A 61 9.36 -0.88 12.63
C ALA A 61 7.83 -1.00 12.73
N ARG A 62 7.24 -1.93 11.97
CA ARG A 62 5.80 -2.23 12.00
C ARG A 62 5.33 -2.79 13.34
N THR A 63 6.10 -3.69 13.92
CA THR A 63 5.78 -4.30 15.22
C THR A 63 5.78 -3.24 16.34
N ILE A 64 6.78 -2.37 16.37
CA ILE A 64 6.86 -1.28 17.34
C ILE A 64 5.69 -0.29 17.15
N ALA A 65 5.37 0.07 15.90
CA ALA A 65 4.23 0.93 15.60
C ALA A 65 2.91 0.33 16.12
N LYS A 66 2.70 -0.98 15.89
CA LYS A 66 1.52 -1.69 16.38
C LYS A 66 1.45 -1.70 17.91
N ILE A 67 2.57 -1.94 18.61
CA ILE A 67 2.64 -1.90 20.07
C ILE A 67 2.31 -0.51 20.60
N CYS A 68 2.84 0.54 19.95
CA CYS A 68 2.61 1.93 20.31
C CYS A 68 1.22 2.44 19.85
N ARG A 69 0.45 1.65 19.10
CA ARG A 69 -0.82 2.07 18.47
C ARG A 69 -0.69 3.34 17.65
N GLN A 70 0.40 3.45 16.91
CA GLN A 70 0.69 4.55 16.00
C GLN A 70 0.92 3.99 14.60
N ASP A 71 0.39 4.64 13.58
CA ASP A 71 0.61 4.24 12.20
C ASP A 71 1.98 4.71 11.72
N ILE A 72 2.66 3.85 10.97
CA ILE A 72 3.85 4.26 10.22
C ILE A 72 3.37 5.07 9.01
N SER A 73 4.04 6.20 8.76
CA SER A 73 3.81 6.94 7.52
C SER A 73 4.02 6.01 6.31
N ALA A 74 3.09 6.01 5.37
CA ALA A 74 3.23 5.22 4.15
C ALA A 74 4.54 5.54 3.41
N ARG A 75 5.03 6.77 3.55
CA ARG A 75 6.28 7.27 2.94
C ARG A 75 7.48 7.25 3.87
N GLN A 76 7.40 6.55 5.02
CA GLN A 76 8.56 6.40 5.91
C GLN A 76 9.75 5.83 5.14
N PRO A 77 10.90 6.51 5.12
CA PRO A 77 12.06 6.01 4.41
C PRO A 77 12.43 4.57 4.82
N TYR A 78 12.77 3.75 3.85
CA TYR A 78 13.12 2.32 3.97
C TYR A 78 11.98 1.37 4.32
N VAL A 79 11.09 1.70 5.27
CA VAL A 79 10.15 0.74 5.88
C VAL A 79 8.69 1.00 5.56
N GLY A 80 8.35 2.20 5.09
CA GLY A 80 7.00 2.53 4.66
C GLY A 80 6.55 1.70 3.46
N PRO A 81 5.27 1.39 3.32
CA PRO A 81 4.75 0.63 2.18
C PRO A 81 4.99 1.33 0.83
N ASP A 82 5.13 2.66 0.82
CA ASP A 82 5.39 3.44 -0.39
C ASP A 82 6.86 3.75 -0.62
N ALA A 83 7.76 3.35 0.30
CA ALA A 83 9.19 3.66 0.20
C ALA A 83 9.84 3.15 -1.10
N PHE A 84 9.27 2.07 -1.68
CA PHE A 84 9.71 1.46 -2.94
C PHE A 84 8.53 1.27 -3.91
N ALA A 85 7.52 2.16 -3.82
CA ALA A 85 6.35 2.14 -4.69
C ALA A 85 6.59 3.03 -5.92
N HIS A 86 6.22 2.52 -7.10
CA HIS A 86 6.35 3.23 -8.37
C HIS A 86 5.03 3.22 -9.13
N LYS A 87 4.55 4.40 -9.53
CA LYS A 87 3.32 4.60 -10.30
C LYS A 87 3.56 4.68 -11.81
N GLY A 88 4.60 5.40 -12.19
CA GLY A 88 4.89 5.70 -13.60
C GLY A 88 5.23 4.44 -14.39
N GLY A 89 4.54 4.21 -15.51
CA GLY A 89 4.77 3.05 -16.37
C GLY A 89 6.22 2.94 -16.88
N LEU A 90 6.89 4.08 -17.11
CA LEU A 90 8.30 4.13 -17.49
C LEU A 90 9.20 3.62 -16.37
N HIS A 91 8.95 4.03 -15.10
CA HIS A 91 9.70 3.58 -13.94
C HIS A 91 9.56 2.07 -13.74
N VAL A 92 8.32 1.56 -13.80
CA VAL A 92 8.05 0.12 -13.66
C VAL A 92 8.73 -0.68 -14.77
N ALA A 93 8.70 -0.20 -16.01
CA ALA A 93 9.38 -0.85 -17.11
C ALA A 93 10.92 -0.86 -16.95
N ALA A 94 11.49 0.22 -16.44
CA ALA A 94 12.93 0.30 -16.17
C ALA A 94 13.36 -0.61 -15.01
N LEU A 95 12.60 -0.63 -13.92
CA LEU A 95 12.85 -1.52 -12.76
C LEU A 95 12.79 -3.00 -13.12
N LYS A 96 11.89 -3.41 -14.05
CA LYS A 96 11.85 -4.80 -14.55
C LYS A 96 13.12 -5.19 -15.29
N LYS A 97 13.76 -4.23 -15.98
CA LYS A 97 15.03 -4.48 -16.69
C LYS A 97 16.24 -4.38 -15.75
N MET A 98 16.22 -3.42 -14.86
CA MET A 98 17.29 -3.12 -13.91
C MET A 98 16.71 -2.63 -12.58
N PRO A 99 16.59 -3.48 -11.55
CA PRO A 99 15.98 -3.14 -10.25
C PRO A 99 16.60 -1.90 -9.58
N MET A 100 17.90 -1.63 -9.83
CA MET A 100 18.60 -0.47 -9.27
C MET A 100 18.45 0.82 -10.08
N SER A 101 17.69 0.83 -11.19
CA SER A 101 17.55 2.02 -12.04
C SER A 101 16.87 3.19 -11.35
N TYR A 102 15.91 2.90 -10.46
CA TYR A 102 15.16 3.90 -9.68
C TYR A 102 15.22 3.65 -8.16
N ASN A 103 15.79 2.54 -7.73
CA ASN A 103 15.99 2.25 -6.31
C ASN A 103 17.43 2.58 -5.91
N HIS A 104 17.58 3.22 -4.77
CA HIS A 104 18.91 3.51 -4.21
C HIS A 104 19.50 2.34 -3.42
N ILE A 105 18.70 1.33 -3.13
CA ILE A 105 19.03 0.03 -2.53
C ILE A 105 18.04 -1.01 -3.02
N LEU A 106 18.36 -2.29 -2.85
CA LEU A 106 17.36 -3.36 -2.98
C LEU A 106 16.43 -3.35 -1.75
N PRO A 107 15.10 -3.34 -1.93
CA PRO A 107 14.14 -3.29 -0.82
C PRO A 107 14.30 -4.43 0.19
N GLU A 108 14.69 -5.60 -0.28
CA GLU A 108 14.87 -6.82 0.52
C GLU A 108 15.97 -6.67 1.59
N LEU A 109 16.94 -5.79 1.37
CA LEU A 109 18.01 -5.51 2.34
C LEU A 109 17.48 -4.94 3.66
N VAL A 110 16.30 -4.34 3.64
CA VAL A 110 15.62 -3.79 4.82
C VAL A 110 14.29 -4.52 5.12
N GLY A 111 14.04 -5.66 4.47
CA GLY A 111 12.82 -6.46 4.63
C GLY A 111 11.57 -5.81 4.05
N ASN A 112 11.73 -4.90 3.10
CA ASN A 112 10.63 -4.31 2.33
C ASN A 112 10.53 -4.98 0.95
N SER A 113 9.58 -4.55 0.13
CA SER A 113 9.39 -5.06 -1.24
C SER A 113 9.09 -3.92 -2.21
N ALA A 114 9.53 -4.07 -3.44
CA ALA A 114 9.10 -3.18 -4.51
C ALA A 114 7.61 -3.36 -4.78
N ARG A 115 6.88 -2.25 -4.96
CA ARG A 115 5.45 -2.23 -5.26
C ARG A 115 5.17 -1.40 -6.50
N SER A 116 4.47 -1.99 -7.46
CA SER A 116 3.90 -1.26 -8.58
C SER A 116 2.49 -0.80 -8.17
N VAL A 117 2.27 0.49 -8.18
CA VAL A 117 0.98 1.09 -7.86
C VAL A 117 0.19 1.24 -9.16
N VAL A 118 -1.09 0.89 -9.11
CA VAL A 118 -2.00 1.04 -10.25
C VAL A 118 -2.83 2.31 -10.05
N SER A 119 -2.73 3.25 -11.01
CA SER A 119 -3.43 4.53 -10.99
C SER A 119 -3.64 5.04 -12.41
N GLU A 120 -4.25 6.21 -12.58
CA GLU A 120 -4.41 6.88 -13.88
C GLU A 120 -3.09 7.09 -14.65
N LEU A 121 -1.97 7.30 -13.91
CA LEU A 121 -0.63 7.46 -14.48
C LEU A 121 0.02 6.13 -14.86
N SER A 122 -0.62 5.01 -14.55
CA SER A 122 -0.10 3.69 -14.82
C SER A 122 -0.13 3.33 -16.30
N GLY A 123 0.86 2.56 -16.71
CA GLY A 123 0.87 1.90 -18.00
C GLY A 123 0.35 0.46 -17.92
N ARG A 124 0.27 -0.23 -19.08
CA ARG A 124 -0.07 -1.66 -19.14
C ARG A 124 0.80 -2.52 -18.22
N GLY A 125 2.07 -2.14 -18.06
CA GLY A 125 3.02 -2.86 -17.21
C GLY A 125 2.61 -2.95 -15.75
N ASN A 126 1.95 -1.92 -15.21
CA ASN A 126 1.46 -1.90 -13.84
C ASN A 126 0.27 -2.86 -13.65
N VAL A 127 -0.64 -2.90 -14.63
CA VAL A 127 -1.80 -3.82 -14.60
C VAL A 127 -1.33 -5.27 -14.71
N LEU A 128 -0.38 -5.56 -15.59
CA LEU A 128 0.23 -6.89 -15.72
C LEU A 128 0.98 -7.32 -14.45
N ASP A 129 1.65 -6.38 -13.78
CA ASP A 129 2.33 -6.64 -12.51
C ASP A 129 1.33 -6.93 -11.38
N ALA A 130 0.23 -6.17 -11.32
CA ALA A 130 -0.85 -6.43 -10.36
C ALA A 130 -1.49 -7.82 -10.60
N ALA A 131 -1.74 -8.18 -11.85
CA ALA A 131 -2.26 -9.49 -12.22
C ALA A 131 -1.29 -10.64 -11.82
N TYR A 132 0.00 -10.49 -12.11
CA TYR A 132 1.01 -11.47 -11.72
C TYR A 132 1.05 -11.71 -10.22
N ARG A 133 0.96 -10.64 -9.39
CA ARG A 133 0.94 -10.74 -7.92
C ARG A 133 -0.28 -11.49 -7.39
N THR A 134 -1.40 -11.43 -8.09
CA THR A 134 -2.63 -12.17 -7.73
C THR A 134 -2.71 -13.53 -8.39
N GLY A 135 -1.63 -13.97 -9.05
CA GLY A 135 -1.55 -15.28 -9.72
C GLY A 135 -2.43 -15.39 -10.96
N ARG A 136 -2.76 -14.26 -11.62
CA ARG A 136 -3.63 -14.23 -12.78
C ARG A 136 -2.85 -14.06 -14.08
N GLU A 137 -3.22 -14.83 -15.08
CA GLU A 137 -2.76 -14.64 -16.45
C GLU A 137 -3.66 -13.60 -17.15
N VAL A 138 -3.08 -12.50 -17.59
CA VAL A 138 -3.79 -11.40 -18.24
C VAL A 138 -3.11 -11.09 -19.57
N SER A 139 -3.87 -11.13 -20.66
CA SER A 139 -3.38 -10.73 -21.98
C SER A 139 -3.15 -9.21 -22.07
N GLY A 140 -2.33 -8.79 -23.03
CA GLY A 140 -2.06 -7.37 -23.25
C GLY A 140 -3.33 -6.55 -23.57
N ASP A 141 -4.33 -7.17 -24.21
CA ASP A 141 -5.60 -6.50 -24.54
C ASP A 141 -6.54 -6.42 -23.34
N MET A 142 -6.56 -7.45 -22.48
CA MET A 142 -7.26 -7.36 -21.20
C MET A 142 -6.65 -6.27 -20.32
N ALA A 143 -5.33 -6.19 -20.23
CA ALA A 143 -4.64 -5.15 -19.48
C ALA A 143 -4.97 -3.74 -19.99
N LYS A 144 -5.15 -3.55 -21.30
CA LYS A 144 -5.61 -2.27 -21.87
C LYS A 144 -7.04 -1.94 -21.44
N LYS A 145 -7.97 -2.92 -21.48
CA LYS A 145 -9.37 -2.71 -21.07
C LYS A 145 -9.45 -2.34 -19.58
N VAL A 146 -8.75 -3.08 -18.73
CA VAL A 146 -8.70 -2.78 -17.28
C VAL A 146 -8.10 -1.41 -17.02
N LEU A 147 -7.02 -1.04 -17.69
CA LEU A 147 -6.41 0.28 -17.57
C LEU A 147 -7.38 1.42 -17.96
N ALA A 148 -8.16 1.22 -19.02
CA ALA A 148 -9.18 2.20 -19.44
C ALA A 148 -10.29 2.35 -18.37
N GLN A 149 -10.72 1.24 -17.75
CA GLN A 149 -11.68 1.26 -16.65
C GLN A 149 -11.12 1.99 -15.41
N ILE A 150 -9.87 1.71 -15.04
CA ILE A 150 -9.19 2.39 -13.92
C ILE A 150 -9.18 3.90 -14.16
N LYS A 151 -8.73 4.36 -15.33
CA LYS A 151 -8.72 5.79 -15.68
C LYS A 151 -10.12 6.41 -15.65
N SER A 152 -11.13 5.68 -16.10
CA SER A 152 -12.52 6.15 -16.05
C SER A 152 -13.06 6.24 -14.62
N LEU A 153 -12.68 5.33 -13.72
CA LEU A 153 -13.06 5.39 -12.31
C LEU A 153 -12.36 6.56 -11.60
N GLU A 154 -11.07 6.73 -11.82
CA GLU A 154 -10.30 7.82 -11.19
C GLU A 154 -10.73 9.19 -11.70
N SER A 155 -11.12 9.33 -12.97
CA SER A 155 -11.72 10.57 -13.48
C SER A 155 -13.06 10.94 -12.82
N LYS A 156 -13.72 9.96 -12.17
CA LYS A 156 -14.94 10.15 -11.38
C LYS A 156 -14.68 10.37 -9.89
N GLY A 157 -13.41 10.47 -9.48
CA GLY A 157 -13.00 10.71 -8.10
C GLY A 157 -12.70 9.47 -7.26
N PHE A 158 -12.72 8.26 -7.84
CA PHE A 158 -12.26 7.07 -7.12
C PHE A 158 -10.74 7.06 -7.01
N ILE A 159 -10.20 6.56 -5.90
CA ILE A 159 -8.76 6.39 -5.67
C ILE A 159 -8.48 4.88 -5.62
N LEU A 160 -7.69 4.38 -6.59
CA LEU A 160 -7.39 2.96 -6.72
C LEU A 160 -5.97 2.59 -6.25
N GLU A 161 -5.15 3.55 -5.83
CA GLU A 161 -3.76 3.34 -5.43
C GLU A 161 -3.57 2.30 -4.34
N ASP A 162 -4.41 2.35 -3.30
CA ASP A 162 -4.39 1.45 -2.16
C ASP A 162 -5.56 0.46 -2.16
N ALA A 163 -6.35 0.46 -3.22
CA ALA A 163 -7.52 -0.40 -3.37
C ALA A 163 -7.21 -1.68 -4.16
N GLY A 164 -6.20 -2.44 -3.71
CA GLY A 164 -5.74 -3.66 -4.40
C GLY A 164 -6.85 -4.67 -4.69
N ALA A 165 -7.78 -4.87 -3.76
CA ALA A 165 -8.95 -5.72 -3.96
C ALA A 165 -9.87 -5.22 -5.08
N SER A 166 -10.08 -3.90 -5.19
CA SER A 166 -10.86 -3.31 -6.28
C SER A 166 -10.19 -3.52 -7.64
N VAL A 167 -8.86 -3.38 -7.70
CA VAL A 167 -8.09 -3.67 -8.92
C VAL A 167 -8.19 -5.16 -9.27
N ASP A 168 -8.11 -6.05 -8.29
CA ASP A 168 -8.27 -7.50 -8.53
C ASP A 168 -9.67 -7.85 -9.05
N ILE A 169 -10.72 -7.23 -8.54
CA ILE A 169 -12.09 -7.38 -9.06
C ILE A 169 -12.19 -6.90 -10.52
N LEU A 170 -11.55 -5.78 -10.87
CA LEU A 170 -11.53 -5.32 -12.26
C LEU A 170 -10.81 -6.30 -13.19
N LEU A 171 -9.72 -6.91 -12.72
CA LEU A 171 -9.01 -7.96 -13.43
C LEU A 171 -9.87 -9.21 -13.61
N GLN A 172 -10.58 -9.64 -12.55
CA GLN A 172 -11.50 -10.78 -12.62
C GLN A 172 -12.62 -10.55 -13.64
N ARG A 173 -13.28 -9.39 -13.56
CA ARG A 173 -14.39 -9.03 -14.46
C ARG A 173 -13.97 -8.88 -15.93
N ALA A 174 -12.69 -8.66 -16.19
CA ALA A 174 -12.14 -8.60 -17.55
C ALA A 174 -11.87 -9.97 -18.16
N ALA A 175 -11.86 -11.05 -17.37
CA ALA A 175 -11.63 -12.42 -17.83
C ALA A 175 -12.80 -12.88 -18.69
N PRO A 176 -12.55 -13.61 -19.82
CA PRO A 176 -13.60 -14.07 -20.72
C PRO A 176 -14.59 -15.05 -20.10
N ASP A 177 -14.13 -15.79 -19.10
CA ASP A 177 -14.83 -16.82 -18.34
C ASP A 177 -15.40 -16.31 -17.00
N TYR A 178 -15.44 -14.99 -16.82
CA TYR A 178 -15.96 -14.41 -15.57
C TYR A 178 -17.47 -14.60 -15.47
N GLU A 179 -17.89 -15.29 -14.44
CA GLU A 179 -19.27 -15.38 -14.00
C GLU A 179 -19.45 -14.59 -12.73
N ALA A 180 -20.44 -13.68 -12.71
CA ALA A 180 -20.73 -12.90 -11.52
C ALA A 180 -21.35 -13.81 -10.44
N PRO A 181 -20.85 -13.81 -9.20
CA PRO A 181 -21.35 -14.69 -8.14
C PRO A 181 -22.78 -14.35 -7.71
N PHE A 182 -23.28 -13.17 -8.05
CA PHE A 182 -24.65 -12.72 -7.82
C PHE A 182 -24.99 -11.58 -8.79
N THR A 183 -26.28 -11.36 -8.98
CA THR A 183 -26.83 -10.21 -9.69
C THR A 183 -27.53 -9.29 -8.70
N VAL A 184 -27.18 -8.01 -8.70
CA VAL A 184 -27.90 -7.01 -7.90
C VAL A 184 -29.20 -6.67 -8.61
N VAL A 185 -30.33 -7.05 -8.02
CA VAL A 185 -31.67 -6.76 -8.53
C VAL A 185 -32.10 -5.35 -8.14
N GLU A 186 -31.88 -5.00 -6.87
CA GLU A 186 -32.23 -3.69 -6.33
C GLU A 186 -31.30 -3.36 -5.15
N PHE A 187 -31.01 -2.08 -4.95
CA PHE A 187 -30.39 -1.61 -3.72
C PHE A 187 -31.03 -0.29 -3.27
N ALA A 188 -31.09 -0.07 -1.97
CA ALA A 188 -31.49 1.19 -1.38
C ALA A 188 -30.48 1.62 -0.32
N VAL A 189 -30.18 2.91 -0.27
CA VAL A 189 -29.29 3.50 0.74
C VAL A 189 -30.10 4.46 1.59
N HIS A 190 -30.18 4.19 2.89
CA HIS A 190 -30.80 5.05 3.87
C HIS A 190 -29.72 5.64 4.78
N SER A 191 -29.60 6.96 4.82
CA SER A 191 -28.68 7.64 5.72
C SER A 191 -29.44 8.67 6.56
N GLY A 192 -29.11 8.71 7.85
CA GLY A 192 -29.71 9.64 8.81
C GLY A 192 -28.73 9.96 9.93
N SER A 193 -29.09 10.90 10.79
CA SER A 193 -28.25 11.30 11.93
C SER A 193 -28.03 10.19 12.97
N THR A 194 -28.86 9.15 12.97
CA THR A 194 -28.85 8.07 13.98
C THR A 194 -28.66 6.67 13.41
N SER A 195 -28.74 6.47 12.07
CA SER A 195 -28.53 5.17 11.45
C SER A 195 -28.04 5.28 10.02
N PHE A 196 -27.12 4.39 9.67
CA PHE A 196 -26.65 4.17 8.32
C PHE A 196 -26.84 2.67 7.99
N GLY A 197 -27.44 2.38 6.85
CA GLY A 197 -27.64 1.00 6.42
C GLY A 197 -27.69 0.88 4.91
N VAL A 198 -27.14 -0.21 4.39
CA VAL A 198 -27.26 -0.64 2.99
C VAL A 198 -27.99 -1.98 2.99
N LEU A 199 -29.13 -2.04 2.33
CA LEU A 199 -29.86 -3.29 2.11
C LEU A 199 -29.53 -3.79 0.70
N ILE A 200 -28.97 -4.97 0.62
CA ILE A 200 -28.73 -5.68 -0.64
C ILE A 200 -29.62 -6.91 -0.63
N ASN A 201 -30.61 -6.94 -1.49
CA ASN A 201 -31.43 -8.13 -1.70
C ASN A 201 -30.79 -8.97 -2.80
N SER A 202 -30.27 -10.15 -2.44
CA SER A 202 -29.88 -11.19 -3.38
C SER A 202 -31.08 -12.14 -3.53
N ASP A 203 -31.58 -12.23 -4.74
CA ASP A 203 -32.58 -13.16 -5.24
C ASP A 203 -34.04 -12.99 -4.78
N GLY A 204 -34.90 -12.95 -5.80
CA GLY A 204 -36.30 -12.80 -5.70
C GLY A 204 -37.00 -13.97 -4.99
N ASN A 205 -37.04 -13.92 -3.67
CA ASN A 205 -38.07 -14.60 -2.92
C ASN A 205 -38.86 -13.55 -2.16
N ASN A 206 -40.00 -13.16 -2.76
CA ASN A 206 -41.02 -12.37 -2.15
C ASN A 206 -41.52 -13.07 -0.88
N ASN A 207 -41.05 -12.66 0.28
CA ASN A 207 -41.81 -12.79 1.50
C ASN A 207 -42.18 -11.38 1.97
N ASN A 208 -43.35 -10.94 1.49
CA ASN A 208 -44.13 -9.88 2.11
C ASN A 208 -44.43 -10.30 3.55
N ASN A 209 -43.69 -9.76 4.50
CA ASN A 209 -44.20 -9.64 5.86
C ASN A 209 -44.30 -8.13 6.19
N ASN A 210 -45.47 -7.59 5.81
CA ASN A 210 -46.02 -6.41 6.45
C ASN A 210 -46.21 -6.72 7.94
N ASN A 211 -45.36 -6.18 8.78
CA ASN A 211 -45.73 -5.93 10.18
C ASN A 211 -45.65 -4.42 10.42
N ASN A 212 -46.80 -3.79 10.15
CA ASN A 212 -47.20 -2.57 10.82
C ASN A 212 -47.27 -2.87 12.33
N ASN A 213 -46.36 -2.29 13.09
CA ASN A 213 -46.63 -2.00 14.50
C ASN A 213 -46.37 -0.53 14.75
N ASN A 214 -47.42 0.25 14.58
CA ASN A 214 -47.66 1.47 15.34
C ASN A 214 -47.63 1.10 16.83
N ASN A 215 -46.73 1.70 17.57
CA ASN A 215 -47.04 2.00 18.98
C ASN A 215 -46.32 3.31 19.38
N GLU A 216 -47.21 4.28 19.59
CA GLU A 216 -46.97 5.49 20.35
C GLU A 216 -46.49 5.15 21.78
N ARG A 217 -45.43 5.77 22.21
CA ARG A 217 -45.35 6.56 23.48
C ARG A 217 -43.99 7.24 23.58
#